data_0c8cb3ff20cdc27f3597bbb9e2b31c0a
#
_entry.id   0c8cb3ff20cdc27f3597bbb9e2b31c0a
#
_cell.length_a   1.000
_cell.length_b   1.000
_cell.length_c   1.000
_cell.angle_alpha   90.00
_cell.angle_beta   90.00
_cell.angle_gamma   90.00
#
_symmetry.space_group_name_H-M   'P 1'
#
loop_
_entity.id
_entity.type
_entity.pdbx_description
1 polymer ?
#
loop_
_entity_poly.entity_id
_entity_poly.type
_entity_poly.pdbx_seq_one_letter_code
_entity_poly.pdbx_strand_id
1 'polypeptide(L)'
;GSGGTDRVRNLVEDNILSDLENIDGVASVNIYGGRQKAIEIRLHSEVCKALNLTASKISNLLSQNTQEKTFVGFANEPDSKIFVHVNAMYTKVSDLENIVVAPGPVLLKDVATVFFDLKDETTYSRVNGKEAVSVVLINDSQANLIELSHRVSDAIDKLNEKIVPLDLEIVVQENKAETMENNINQII
;
A
#
# COMPACT_ATOMS: atom_id res chain seq x y z
N GLY A 1 -3.52 -12.72 16.96
CA GLY A 1 -3.74 -13.35 15.67
C GLY A 1 -3.50 -12.38 14.54
N SER A 2 -3.44 -12.88 13.31
CA SER A 2 -3.16 -12.09 12.11
C SER A 2 -4.06 -10.86 11.94
N GLY A 3 -5.30 -10.91 12.43
CA GLY A 3 -6.23 -9.78 12.35
C GLY A 3 -5.77 -8.51 13.04
N GLY A 4 -5.01 -8.64 14.12
CA GLY A 4 -4.45 -7.48 14.81
C GLY A 4 -3.38 -6.78 13.98
N THR A 5 -2.53 -7.55 13.32
CA THR A 5 -1.47 -7.01 12.45
C THR A 5 -2.05 -6.35 11.21
N ASP A 6 -3.08 -6.92 10.60
CA ASP A 6 -3.79 -6.33 9.47
C ASP A 6 -4.41 -4.98 9.85
N ARG A 7 -5.01 -4.90 11.03
CA ARG A 7 -5.57 -3.65 11.54
C ARG A 7 -4.48 -2.59 11.71
N VAL A 8 -3.35 -2.96 12.31
CA VAL A 8 -2.22 -2.03 12.51
C VAL A 8 -1.70 -1.55 11.16
N ARG A 9 -1.51 -2.45 10.20
CA ARG A 9 -1.07 -2.07 8.85
C ARG A 9 -2.03 -1.06 8.20
N ASN A 10 -3.32 -1.31 8.26
CA ASN A 10 -4.32 -0.40 7.70
C ASN A 10 -4.27 0.98 8.37
N LEU A 11 -4.12 1.01 9.69
CA LEU A 11 -4.02 2.28 10.41
C LEU A 11 -2.74 3.03 10.04
N VAL A 12 -1.63 2.34 9.84
CA VAL A 12 -0.36 2.93 9.38
C VAL A 12 -0.53 3.51 7.98
N GLU A 13 -1.11 2.76 7.05
CA GLU A 13 -1.33 3.23 5.69
C GLU A 13 -2.27 4.43 5.64
N ASP A 14 -3.31 4.43 6.45
CA ASP A 14 -4.33 5.49 6.45
C ASP A 14 -3.91 6.75 7.20
N ASN A 15 -3.06 6.65 8.22
CA ASN A 15 -2.79 7.76 9.13
C ASN A 15 -1.33 8.20 9.22
N ILE A 16 -0.40 7.36 8.84
CA ILE A 16 1.03 7.60 9.10
C ILE A 16 1.84 7.69 7.80
N LEU A 17 1.53 6.86 6.82
CA LEU A 17 2.35 6.67 5.63
C LEU A 17 2.61 7.97 4.89
N SER A 18 1.58 8.76 4.61
CA SER A 18 1.76 9.98 3.83
C SER A 18 2.58 11.03 4.58
N ASP A 19 2.45 11.11 5.90
CA ASP A 19 3.26 12.03 6.70
C ASP A 19 4.75 11.67 6.64
N LEU A 20 5.06 10.37 6.65
CA LEU A 20 6.43 9.88 6.51
C LEU A 20 6.98 10.06 5.09
N GLU A 21 6.17 9.81 4.08
CA GLU A 21 6.57 9.98 2.68
C GLU A 21 6.86 11.45 2.34
N ASN A 22 6.22 12.37 3.03
CA ASN A 22 6.38 13.81 2.81
C ASN A 22 7.54 14.44 3.58
N ILE A 23 8.28 13.66 4.36
CA ILE A 23 9.49 14.17 5.03
C ILE A 23 10.55 14.46 3.97
N ASP A 24 11.05 15.68 3.97
CA ASP A 24 12.11 16.06 3.05
C ASP A 24 13.38 15.23 3.31
N GLY A 25 13.87 14.59 2.28
CA GLY A 25 15.01 13.67 2.36
C GLY A 25 14.62 12.18 2.38
N VAL A 26 13.33 11.85 2.48
CA VAL A 26 12.82 10.49 2.35
C VAL A 26 12.51 10.21 0.88
N ALA A 27 13.14 9.18 0.32
CA ALA A 27 12.90 8.74 -1.05
C ALA A 27 11.69 7.82 -1.15
N SER A 28 11.54 6.91 -0.19
CA SER A 28 10.42 5.97 -0.14
C SER A 28 10.21 5.44 1.28
N VAL A 29 9.03 4.89 1.50
CA VAL A 29 8.64 4.26 2.75
C VAL A 29 8.11 2.87 2.45
N ASN A 30 8.66 1.85 3.09
CA ASN A 30 8.23 0.47 2.93
C ASN A 30 7.57 -0.03 4.22
N ILE A 31 6.47 -0.75 4.07
CA ILE A 31 5.73 -1.34 5.19
C ILE A 31 5.84 -2.85 5.10
N TYR A 32 6.19 -3.48 6.21
CA TYR A 32 6.30 -4.93 6.35
C TYR A 32 5.39 -5.42 7.48
N GLY A 33 4.77 -6.57 7.25
CA GLY A 33 3.84 -7.19 8.19
C GLY A 33 2.40 -6.75 7.97
N GLY A 34 1.48 -7.67 8.27
CA GLY A 34 0.06 -7.50 7.99
C GLY A 34 -0.28 -7.60 6.51
N ARG A 35 -1.55 -7.82 6.21
CA ARG A 35 -2.03 -7.89 4.84
C ARG A 35 -2.44 -6.52 4.35
N GLN A 36 -2.08 -6.24 3.12
CA GLN A 36 -2.39 -4.99 2.46
C GLN A 36 -3.85 -4.99 1.99
N LYS A 37 -4.54 -3.89 2.24
CA LYS A 37 -5.89 -3.68 1.74
C LYS A 37 -5.83 -3.39 0.25
N ALA A 38 -6.68 -4.05 -0.50
CA ALA A 38 -6.76 -3.88 -1.95
C ALA A 38 -8.22 -3.98 -2.41
N ILE A 39 -8.49 -3.46 -3.59
CA ILE A 39 -9.73 -3.76 -4.29
C ILE A 39 -9.45 -4.93 -5.23
N GLU A 40 -10.23 -5.99 -5.09
CA GLU A 40 -10.22 -7.09 -6.02
C GLU A 40 -11.26 -6.85 -7.12
N ILE A 41 -10.85 -7.03 -8.36
CA ILE A 41 -11.71 -7.00 -9.52
C ILE A 41 -11.73 -8.43 -10.09
N ARG A 42 -12.83 -9.10 -9.90
CA ARG A 42 -13.00 -10.49 -10.36
C ARG A 42 -13.77 -10.46 -11.66
N LEU A 43 -13.10 -10.76 -12.76
CA LEU A 43 -13.67 -10.71 -14.08
C LEU A 43 -14.66 -11.87 -14.31
N HIS A 44 -15.78 -11.58 -14.94
CA HIS A 44 -16.73 -12.57 -15.39
C HIS A 44 -16.28 -13.11 -16.75
N SER A 45 -15.63 -14.27 -16.75
CA SER A 45 -14.91 -14.80 -17.90
C SER A 45 -15.77 -14.90 -19.17
N GLU A 46 -17.00 -15.36 -19.06
CA GLU A 46 -17.86 -15.54 -20.23
C GLU A 46 -18.25 -14.19 -20.85
N VAL A 47 -18.56 -13.22 -20.01
CA VAL A 47 -18.92 -11.87 -20.49
C VAL A 47 -17.71 -11.20 -21.12
N CYS A 48 -16.56 -11.32 -20.50
CA CYS A 48 -15.31 -10.76 -21.01
C CYS A 48 -14.92 -11.38 -22.35
N LYS A 49 -15.08 -12.69 -22.50
CA LYS A 49 -14.86 -13.38 -23.78
C LYS A 49 -15.79 -12.88 -24.87
N ALA A 50 -17.07 -12.76 -24.56
CA ALA A 50 -18.08 -12.30 -25.52
C ALA A 50 -17.78 -10.88 -26.02
N LEU A 51 -17.18 -10.03 -25.19
CA LEU A 51 -16.85 -8.65 -25.51
C LEU A 51 -15.39 -8.47 -25.94
N ASN A 52 -14.67 -9.57 -26.07
CA ASN A 52 -13.24 -9.55 -26.41
C ASN A 52 -12.42 -8.66 -25.46
N LEU A 53 -12.77 -8.72 -24.18
CA LEU A 53 -12.05 -8.02 -23.10
C LEU A 53 -11.11 -9.00 -22.41
N THR A 54 -9.86 -8.57 -22.25
CA THR A 54 -8.85 -9.32 -21.50
C THR A 54 -8.51 -8.59 -20.20
N ALA A 55 -7.95 -9.31 -19.24
CA ALA A 55 -7.47 -8.70 -18.02
C ALA A 55 -6.44 -7.60 -18.30
N SER A 56 -5.58 -7.80 -19.29
CA SER A 56 -4.59 -6.80 -19.71
C SER A 56 -5.23 -5.52 -20.24
N LYS A 57 -6.26 -5.65 -21.08
CA LYS A 57 -7.00 -4.48 -21.61
C LYS A 57 -7.66 -3.69 -20.50
N ILE A 58 -8.33 -4.39 -19.58
CA ILE A 58 -9.02 -3.75 -18.47
C ILE A 58 -8.00 -3.08 -17.55
N SER A 59 -6.92 -3.75 -17.25
CA SER A 59 -5.84 -3.21 -16.41
C SER A 59 -5.25 -1.92 -16.99
N ASN A 60 -4.99 -1.90 -18.30
CA ASN A 60 -4.49 -0.71 -18.97
C ASN A 60 -5.49 0.45 -18.91
N LEU A 61 -6.78 0.15 -19.09
CA LEU A 61 -7.83 1.16 -18.96
C LEU A 61 -7.92 1.72 -17.55
N LEU A 62 -7.80 0.87 -16.54
CA LEU A 62 -7.79 1.30 -15.15
C LEU A 62 -6.60 2.21 -14.86
N SER A 63 -5.42 1.84 -15.33
CA SER A 63 -4.20 2.63 -15.15
C SER A 63 -4.28 4.00 -15.82
N GLN A 64 -5.03 4.13 -16.91
CA GLN A 64 -5.24 5.40 -17.60
C GLN A 64 -6.27 6.28 -16.91
N ASN A 65 -7.23 5.69 -16.21
CA ASN A 65 -8.35 6.40 -15.61
C ASN A 65 -8.17 6.70 -14.14
N THR A 66 -7.17 6.12 -13.49
CA THR A 66 -6.83 6.43 -12.11
C THR A 66 -5.61 7.32 -12.07
N GLN A 67 -5.72 8.47 -11.44
CA GLN A 67 -4.60 9.42 -11.30
C GLN A 67 -3.53 8.93 -10.34
N GLU A 68 -3.84 7.95 -9.54
CA GLU A 68 -2.89 7.32 -8.63
C GLU A 68 -2.34 6.05 -9.26
N LYS A 69 -1.05 5.84 -9.09
CA LYS A 69 -0.34 4.67 -9.63
C LYS A 69 -0.70 3.43 -8.80
N THR A 70 -1.82 2.85 -9.09
CA THR A 70 -2.44 1.87 -8.22
C THR A 70 -2.51 0.46 -8.78
N PHE A 71 -1.81 0.20 -9.86
CA PHE A 71 -1.88 -1.11 -10.46
C PHE A 71 -1.00 -2.13 -9.75
N VAL A 72 -1.51 -3.31 -9.49
CA VAL A 72 -0.82 -4.26 -8.63
C VAL A 72 -0.60 -5.65 -9.20
N GLY A 73 -1.27 -6.05 -10.22
CA GLY A 73 -0.93 -7.34 -10.78
C GLY A 73 -2.10 -8.29 -11.00
N PHE A 74 -1.78 -9.39 -11.64
CA PHE A 74 -2.73 -10.41 -12.02
C PHE A 74 -2.57 -11.65 -11.17
N ALA A 75 -3.67 -12.28 -10.80
CA ALA A 75 -3.66 -13.68 -10.41
C ALA A 75 -3.88 -14.53 -11.66
N ASN A 76 -3.28 -15.70 -11.65
CA ASN A 76 -3.32 -16.61 -12.79
C ASN A 76 -4.73 -17.13 -13.08
N GLU A 77 -4.94 -17.45 -14.34
CA GLU A 77 -6.14 -18.15 -14.81
C GLU A 77 -6.44 -19.45 -14.02
N PRO A 78 -7.69 -19.90 -13.92
CA PRO A 78 -8.81 -19.54 -14.79
C PRO A 78 -9.68 -18.36 -14.33
N ASP A 79 -9.55 -17.95 -13.10
CA ASP A 79 -10.32 -16.82 -12.56
C ASP A 79 -9.48 -15.56 -12.69
N SER A 80 -9.67 -14.82 -13.76
CA SER A 80 -8.94 -13.57 -13.97
C SER A 80 -9.28 -12.55 -12.91
N LYS A 81 -8.31 -12.22 -12.09
CA LYS A 81 -8.43 -11.25 -11.01
C LYS A 81 -7.46 -10.12 -11.24
N ILE A 82 -7.91 -8.91 -10.97
CA ILE A 82 -7.05 -7.74 -10.95
C ILE A 82 -7.10 -7.17 -9.54
N PHE A 83 -5.94 -6.94 -8.95
CA PHE A 83 -5.83 -6.25 -7.67
C PHE A 83 -5.42 -4.81 -7.89
N VAL A 84 -6.21 -3.91 -7.34
CA VAL A 84 -5.91 -2.49 -7.34
C VAL A 84 -5.44 -2.12 -5.94
N HIS A 85 -4.21 -1.67 -5.86
CA HIS A 85 -3.68 -1.12 -4.62
C HIS A 85 -4.35 0.23 -4.36
N VAL A 86 -4.98 0.37 -3.21
CA VAL A 86 -5.72 1.59 -2.92
C VAL A 86 -5.08 2.36 -1.78
N ASN A 87 -4.96 3.64 -1.99
CA ASN A 87 -4.87 4.56 -0.88
C ASN A 87 -6.30 4.69 -0.33
N ALA A 88 -6.56 4.05 0.80
CA ALA A 88 -7.89 3.82 1.34
C ALA A 88 -8.72 5.09 1.58
N MET A 89 -8.06 6.26 1.65
CA MET A 89 -8.77 7.52 1.90
C MET A 89 -9.54 8.05 0.68
N TYR A 90 -9.18 7.64 -0.53
CA TYR A 90 -9.68 8.31 -1.75
C TYR A 90 -10.33 7.40 -2.77
N THR A 91 -10.17 6.08 -2.65
CA THR A 91 -10.70 5.17 -3.66
C THR A 91 -11.97 4.49 -3.18
N LYS A 92 -13.04 4.67 -3.95
CA LYS A 92 -14.31 4.00 -3.72
C LYS A 92 -14.51 2.90 -4.75
N VAL A 93 -15.09 1.79 -4.33
CA VAL A 93 -15.47 0.70 -5.22
C VAL A 93 -16.33 1.22 -6.37
N SER A 94 -17.29 2.11 -6.07
CA SER A 94 -18.19 2.69 -7.06
C SER A 94 -17.47 3.48 -8.16
N ASP A 95 -16.35 4.11 -7.85
CA ASP A 95 -15.59 4.86 -8.85
C ASP A 95 -14.97 3.91 -9.89
N LEU A 96 -14.51 2.75 -9.45
CA LEU A 96 -14.00 1.71 -10.35
C LEU A 96 -15.12 1.03 -11.12
N GLU A 97 -16.24 0.72 -10.46
CA GLU A 97 -17.37 0.06 -11.07
C GLU A 97 -17.95 0.83 -12.27
N ASN A 98 -17.85 2.14 -12.23
CA ASN A 98 -18.42 3.02 -13.26
C ASN A 98 -17.42 3.39 -14.38
N ILE A 99 -16.22 2.82 -14.37
CA ILE A 99 -15.26 3.03 -15.45
C ILE A 99 -15.76 2.35 -16.71
N VAL A 100 -15.75 3.07 -17.84
CA VAL A 100 -16.13 2.53 -19.14
C VAL A 100 -15.00 1.65 -19.68
N VAL A 101 -15.30 0.39 -19.94
CA VAL A 101 -14.31 -0.60 -20.41
C VAL A 101 -14.50 -1.01 -21.86
N ALA A 102 -15.66 -0.69 -22.44
CA ALA A 102 -15.94 -0.94 -23.85
C ALA A 102 -17.06 -0.01 -24.36
N PRO A 103 -17.16 0.18 -25.68
CA PRO A 103 -18.27 0.96 -26.25
C PRO A 103 -19.63 0.35 -25.92
N GLY A 104 -20.62 1.23 -25.76
CA GLY A 104 -21.99 0.81 -25.47
C GLY A 104 -22.78 1.75 -24.55
N PRO A 105 -22.36 2.36 -23.45
CA PRO A 105 -21.09 2.04 -22.77
C PRO A 105 -21.20 0.77 -21.93
N VAL A 106 -20.15 0.00 -21.91
CA VAL A 106 -19.98 -1.14 -21.00
C VAL A 106 -19.14 -0.68 -19.83
N LEU A 107 -19.64 -0.82 -18.62
CA LEU A 107 -18.98 -0.43 -17.40
C LEU A 107 -18.26 -1.62 -16.77
N LEU A 108 -17.26 -1.36 -15.94
CA LEU A 108 -16.52 -2.42 -15.26
C LEU A 108 -17.47 -3.34 -14.47
N LYS A 109 -18.47 -2.80 -13.79
CA LYS A 109 -19.46 -3.59 -13.04
C LYS A 109 -20.28 -4.55 -13.90
N ASP A 110 -20.36 -4.31 -15.21
CA ASP A 110 -21.10 -5.17 -16.15
C ASP A 110 -20.29 -6.43 -16.50
N VAL A 111 -18.99 -6.41 -16.32
CA VAL A 111 -18.07 -7.47 -16.71
C VAL A 111 -17.27 -8.04 -15.53
N ALA A 112 -17.44 -7.50 -14.35
CA ALA A 112 -16.67 -7.88 -13.16
C ALA A 112 -17.43 -7.63 -11.87
N THR A 113 -17.03 -8.33 -10.83
CA THR A 113 -17.41 -8.02 -9.44
C THR A 113 -16.26 -7.28 -8.79
N VAL A 114 -16.53 -6.14 -8.18
CA VAL A 114 -15.54 -5.26 -7.58
C VAL A 114 -15.81 -5.16 -6.08
N PHE A 115 -14.83 -5.48 -5.26
CA PHE A 115 -14.98 -5.46 -3.80
C PHE A 115 -13.65 -5.26 -3.07
N PHE A 116 -13.71 -4.81 -1.83
CA PHE A 116 -12.53 -4.74 -0.98
C PHE A 116 -12.15 -6.12 -0.47
N ASP A 117 -10.86 -6.40 -0.47
CA ASP A 117 -10.30 -7.62 0.08
C ASP A 117 -8.91 -7.34 0.69
N LEU A 118 -8.37 -8.32 1.36
CA LEU A 118 -7.02 -8.29 1.87
C LEU A 118 -6.15 -9.19 1.00
N LYS A 119 -5.06 -8.65 0.49
CA LYS A 119 -4.08 -9.45 -0.25
C LYS A 119 -3.43 -10.47 0.68
N ASP A 120 -2.98 -11.55 0.12
CA ASP A 120 -2.19 -12.53 0.86
C ASP A 120 -0.98 -11.86 1.51
N GLU A 121 -0.68 -12.29 2.72
CA GLU A 121 0.48 -11.77 3.43
C GLU A 121 1.76 -12.27 2.77
N THR A 122 2.53 -11.33 2.24
CA THR A 122 3.79 -11.62 1.55
C THR A 122 5.01 -11.21 2.36
N THR A 123 4.79 -10.48 3.46
CA THR A 123 5.85 -10.00 4.33
C THR A 123 5.49 -10.25 5.78
N TYR A 124 6.49 -10.53 6.58
CA TYR A 124 6.34 -10.73 8.01
C TYR A 124 7.29 -9.80 8.76
N SER A 125 6.84 -9.29 9.87
CA SER A 125 7.68 -8.49 10.76
C SER A 125 7.46 -8.90 12.21
N ARG A 126 8.54 -8.91 12.97
CA ARG A 126 8.50 -9.20 14.40
C ARG A 126 9.38 -8.22 15.17
N VAL A 127 8.87 -7.79 16.29
CA VAL A 127 9.61 -6.98 17.25
C VAL A 127 9.54 -7.68 18.59
N ASN A 128 10.69 -7.97 19.19
CA ASN A 128 10.77 -8.72 20.45
C ASN A 128 10.00 -10.05 20.41
N GLY A 129 10.07 -10.76 19.28
CA GLY A 129 9.39 -12.05 19.09
C GLY A 129 7.89 -11.99 18.85
N LYS A 130 7.29 -10.81 18.82
CA LYS A 130 5.85 -10.62 18.57
C LYS A 130 5.64 -10.10 17.16
N GLU A 131 4.52 -10.49 16.56
CA GLU A 131 4.11 -9.96 15.27
C GLU A 131 3.90 -8.45 15.37
N ALA A 132 4.43 -7.73 14.41
CA ALA A 132 4.37 -6.28 14.36
C ALA A 132 4.32 -5.79 12.91
N VAL A 133 4.03 -4.52 12.75
CA VAL A 133 4.18 -3.83 11.47
C VAL A 133 5.44 -2.97 11.58
N SER A 134 6.34 -3.15 10.64
CA SER A 134 7.56 -2.35 10.55
C SER A 134 7.48 -1.39 9.39
N VAL A 135 7.93 -0.17 9.63
CA VAL A 135 7.97 0.89 8.62
C VAL A 135 9.43 1.26 8.43
N VAL A 136 9.92 1.13 7.22
CA VAL A 136 11.31 1.42 6.87
C VAL A 136 11.35 2.63 5.95
N LEU A 137 12.07 3.66 6.38
CA LEU A 137 12.28 4.85 5.58
C LEU A 137 13.59 4.70 4.81
N ILE A 138 13.51 4.93 3.51
CA ILE A 138 14.67 4.95 2.61
C ILE A 138 15.01 6.40 2.34
N ASN A 139 16.22 6.79 2.65
CA ASN A 139 16.67 8.16 2.41
C ASN A 139 17.00 8.41 0.95
N ASP A 140 16.78 9.65 0.53
CA ASP A 140 17.31 10.12 -0.75
C ASP A 140 18.83 10.08 -0.72
N SER A 141 19.46 9.69 -1.82
CA SER A 141 20.93 9.59 -1.93
C SER A 141 21.66 10.93 -1.71
N GLN A 142 20.97 12.05 -1.92
CA GLN A 142 21.50 13.39 -1.74
C GLN A 142 21.16 13.98 -0.35
N ALA A 143 20.40 13.26 0.45
CA ALA A 143 19.96 13.77 1.75
C ALA A 143 21.11 13.87 2.74
N ASN A 144 21.10 14.92 3.53
CA ASN A 144 21.94 15.02 4.72
C ASN A 144 21.32 14.15 5.81
N LEU A 145 22.00 13.09 6.20
CA LEU A 145 21.47 12.10 7.14
C LEU A 145 21.24 12.65 8.54
N ILE A 146 22.03 13.61 8.98
CA ILE A 146 21.86 14.24 10.30
C ILE A 146 20.58 15.08 10.31
N GLU A 147 20.40 15.90 9.29
CA GLU A 147 19.17 16.70 9.14
C GLU A 147 17.94 15.83 8.97
N LEU A 148 18.05 14.77 8.17
CA LEU A 148 16.97 13.83 7.98
C LEU A 148 16.58 13.15 9.30
N SER A 149 17.56 12.74 10.10
CA SER A 149 17.31 12.15 11.41
C SER A 149 16.51 13.10 12.32
N HIS A 150 16.84 14.37 12.31
CA HIS A 150 16.10 15.38 13.08
C HIS A 150 14.67 15.56 12.56
N ARG A 151 14.49 15.62 11.23
CA ARG A 151 13.16 15.74 10.62
C ARG A 151 12.28 14.53 10.93
N VAL A 152 12.86 13.34 10.87
CA VAL A 152 12.16 12.10 11.21
C VAL A 152 11.76 12.08 12.67
N SER A 153 12.67 12.46 13.57
CA SER A 153 12.38 12.55 15.01
C SER A 153 11.24 13.52 15.29
N ASP A 154 11.25 14.70 14.69
CA ASP A 154 10.18 15.69 14.85
C ASP A 154 8.85 15.18 14.29
N ALA A 155 8.89 14.49 13.15
CA ALA A 155 7.71 13.90 12.55
C ALA A 155 7.11 12.80 13.43
N ILE A 156 7.94 11.97 14.04
CA ILE A 156 7.51 10.91 14.95
C ILE A 156 6.87 11.50 16.21
N ASP A 157 7.42 12.56 16.75
CA ASP A 157 6.83 13.24 17.91
C ASP A 157 5.42 13.73 17.60
N LYS A 158 5.22 14.34 16.43
CA LYS A 158 3.89 14.78 15.99
C LYS A 158 2.96 13.60 15.72
N LEU A 159 3.47 12.54 15.12
CA LEU A 159 2.68 11.34 14.85
C LEU A 159 2.26 10.65 16.14
N ASN A 160 3.10 10.60 17.16
CA ASN A 160 2.74 10.00 18.43
C ASN A 160 1.51 10.68 19.06
N GLU A 161 1.40 11.99 18.95
CA GLU A 161 0.19 12.70 19.40
C GLU A 161 -1.04 12.27 18.62
N LYS A 162 -0.88 12.08 17.31
CA LYS A 162 -1.97 11.71 16.39
C LYS A 162 -2.45 10.28 16.59
N ILE A 163 -1.55 9.35 16.92
CA ILE A 163 -1.86 7.92 16.96
C ILE A 163 -2.29 7.39 18.32
N VAL A 164 -2.06 8.12 19.40
CA VAL A 164 -2.50 7.72 20.76
C VAL A 164 -3.98 7.32 20.78
N PRO A 165 -4.91 8.09 20.18
CA PRO A 165 -6.32 7.69 20.16
C PRO A 165 -6.60 6.41 19.36
N LEU A 166 -5.65 5.96 18.53
CA LEU A 166 -5.79 4.77 17.70
C LEU A 166 -5.25 3.50 18.39
N ASP A 167 -4.76 3.63 19.60
CA ASP A 167 -4.13 2.54 20.36
C ASP A 167 -2.91 1.97 19.60
N LEU A 168 -2.09 2.87 19.09
CA LEU A 168 -0.85 2.56 18.39
C LEU A 168 0.33 3.18 19.12
N GLU A 169 1.47 2.53 18.99
CA GLU A 169 2.73 2.99 19.56
C GLU A 169 3.82 2.87 18.50
N ILE A 170 4.64 3.90 18.37
CA ILE A 170 5.82 3.87 17.52
C ILE A 170 7.04 3.62 18.38
N VAL A 171 7.75 2.52 18.09
CA VAL A 171 9.04 2.21 18.71
C VAL A 171 10.11 2.42 17.65
N VAL A 172 11.02 3.35 17.91
CA VAL A 172 12.09 3.66 16.97
C VAL A 172 13.25 2.69 17.16
N GLN A 173 13.65 2.06 16.07
CA GLN A 173 14.85 1.25 16.01
C GLN A 173 15.83 1.91 15.06
N GLU A 174 16.99 2.29 15.54
CA GLU A 174 18.01 2.89 14.71
C GLU A 174 18.85 1.83 14.02
N ASN A 175 19.13 2.11 12.76
CA ASN A 175 20.07 1.31 12.01
C ASN A 175 21.45 1.97 12.10
N LYS A 176 22.43 1.26 12.63
CA LYS A 176 23.75 1.79 12.78
C LYS A 176 24.74 1.13 11.88
N ALA A 177 24.54 0.81 10.82
CA ALA A 177 25.53 0.30 9.95
C ALA A 177 25.94 1.23 8.86
N GLU A 178 25.81 1.13 8.96
CA GLU A 178 26.04 1.54 8.33
C GLU A 178 26.17 2.59 8.12
N THR A 179 26.30 2.79 8.60
CA THR A 179 26.38 3.59 8.64
C THR A 179 27.12 4.07 8.50
N MET A 180 27.43 3.96 8.44
CA MET A 180 27.81 4.22 8.22
C MET A 180 28.38 4.15 7.54
N GLU A 181 28.75 3.68 7.36
CA GLU A 181 28.95 3.49 6.93
C GLU A 181 28.68 3.43 6.39
N ASN A 182 28.19 3.28 6.69
CA ASN A 182 27.62 3.19 6.76
C ASN A 182 27.08 3.30 7.03
N ASN A 183 26.94 3.26 7.65
CA ASN A 183 26.18 3.09 8.25
C ASN A 183 25.55 3.53 8.48
N ILE A 184 25.29 3.61 8.34
CA ILE A 184 24.37 3.53 8.91
C ILE A 184 23.61 2.66 8.77
N ASN A 185 23.28 1.92 9.14
CA ASN A 185 22.54 1.11 9.46
C ASN A 185 22.27 0.36 10.10
N GLN A 186 22.20 0.39 10.28
CA GLN A 186 22.07 -0.65 10.94
C GLN A 186 21.00 -0.69 11.86
N ILE A 187 20.20 -1.50 11.73
CA ILE A 187 19.21 -1.59 12.59
C ILE A 187 19.59 -2.38 13.69
N ILE A 188 19.40 -1.97 14.80
CA ILE A 188 19.75 -2.65 15.98
C ILE A 188 18.56 -2.88 16.83
#